data_4106554338ff7f40b3c1527df9491390
#
_entry.id   4106554338ff7f40b3c1527df9491390
#
_cell.length_a   1.000
_cell.length_b   1.000
_cell.length_c   1.000
_cell.angle_alpha   90.00
_cell.angle_beta   90.00
_cell.angle_gamma   90.00
#
_symmetry.space_group_name_H-M   'P 1'
#
loop_
_entity.id
_entity.type
_entity.pdbx_description
1 polymer ?
#
loop_
_entity_poly.entity_id
_entity_poly.type
_entity_poly.pdbx_seq_one_letter_code
_entity_poly.pdbx_strand_id
1 'polypeptide(L)'
;LCYYASSMLEKMKGVILVSSGIEFDKYQEARDEILHQLEEIRQGRIEDWELEGARRTVISGYRSYLDNQGQLEDFWLGQAAAGLDTEIEELTSRLEGVTASQVAAAAQKLELDTVYFLKGVEG
;
A
#
# COMPACT_ATOMS: atom_id res chain seq x y z
N LEU A 1 -2.30 -20.42 -0.75
CA LEU A 1 -2.74 -19.66 -1.93
C LEU A 1 -1.62 -18.79 -2.51
N CYS A 2 -0.88 -18.08 -1.69
CA CYS A 2 0.25 -17.25 -2.13
C CYS A 2 1.48 -17.44 -1.25
N TYR A 3 2.66 -17.25 -1.84
CA TYR A 3 3.94 -17.28 -1.13
C TYR A 3 4.24 -15.94 -0.45
N TYR A 4 3.78 -14.85 -1.05
CA TYR A 4 3.84 -13.49 -0.50
C TYR A 4 2.78 -12.63 -1.14
N ALA A 5 2.41 -11.56 -0.47
CA ALA A 5 1.62 -10.47 -1.01
C ALA A 5 2.17 -9.15 -0.48
N SER A 6 2.23 -8.15 -1.33
CA SER A 6 2.68 -6.82 -0.96
C SER A 6 1.94 -5.75 -1.75
N SER A 7 1.85 -4.56 -1.18
CA SER A 7 1.33 -3.38 -1.88
C SER A 7 2.31 -2.22 -1.77
N MET A 8 2.35 -1.39 -2.80
CA MET A 8 3.20 -0.21 -2.85
C MET A 8 2.44 0.94 -3.51
N LEU A 9 2.50 2.11 -2.88
CA LEU A 9 1.99 3.35 -3.45
C LEU A 9 3.12 4.09 -4.20
N GLU A 10 2.95 4.25 -5.51
CA GLU A 10 3.80 5.13 -6.32
C GLU A 10 3.13 6.51 -6.42
N LYS A 11 3.52 7.40 -5.52
CA LYS A 11 2.89 8.72 -5.34
C LYS A 11 2.98 9.62 -6.58
N MET A 12 4.11 9.59 -7.28
CA MET A 12 4.35 10.45 -8.44
C MET A 12 3.50 10.05 -9.64
N LYS A 13 3.11 8.79 -9.73
CA LYS A 13 2.28 8.25 -10.81
C LYS A 13 0.82 8.10 -10.41
N GLY A 14 0.50 8.22 -9.12
CA GLY A 14 -0.85 7.99 -8.60
C GLY A 14 -1.31 6.54 -8.76
N VAL A 15 -0.40 5.57 -8.62
CA VAL A 15 -0.66 4.14 -8.83
C VAL A 15 -0.41 3.38 -7.55
N ILE A 16 -1.31 2.44 -7.23
CA ILE A 16 -1.07 1.39 -6.23
C ILE A 16 -0.76 0.10 -6.97
N LEU A 17 0.39 -0.49 -6.67
CA LEU A 17 0.82 -1.77 -7.20
C LEU A 17 0.62 -2.85 -6.14
N VAL A 18 -0.14 -3.90 -6.48
CA VAL A 18 -0.27 -5.09 -5.65
C VAL A 18 0.46 -6.24 -6.34
N SER A 19 1.37 -6.87 -5.63
CA SER A 19 2.18 -7.98 -6.14
C SER A 19 2.02 -9.22 -5.27
N SER A 20 1.91 -10.38 -5.89
CA SER A 20 1.81 -11.66 -5.21
C SER A 20 2.55 -12.75 -5.97
N GLY A 21 3.25 -13.63 -5.25
CA GLY A 21 3.82 -14.87 -5.78
C GLY A 21 2.86 -16.01 -5.53
N ILE A 22 2.42 -16.69 -6.59
CA ILE A 22 1.39 -17.73 -6.54
C ILE A 22 1.78 -18.97 -7.36
N GLU A 23 1.11 -20.08 -7.15
CA GLU A 23 1.13 -21.24 -8.04
C GLU A 23 0.33 -20.94 -9.32
N PHE A 24 0.71 -21.55 -10.44
CA PHE A 24 0.11 -21.25 -11.75
C PHE A 24 -1.39 -21.48 -11.81
N ASP A 25 -1.86 -22.55 -11.20
CA ASP A 25 -3.28 -22.94 -11.17
C ASP A 25 -4.11 -22.07 -10.23
N LYS A 26 -3.46 -21.21 -9.42
CA LYS A 26 -4.09 -20.31 -8.44
C LYS A 26 -4.27 -18.87 -8.92
N TYR A 27 -3.94 -18.57 -10.18
CA TYR A 27 -4.02 -17.21 -10.71
C TYR A 27 -5.40 -16.58 -10.55
N GLN A 28 -6.45 -17.26 -10.97
CA GLN A 28 -7.80 -16.71 -10.92
C GLN A 28 -8.27 -16.47 -9.48
N GLU A 29 -8.01 -17.46 -8.62
CA GLU A 29 -8.35 -17.38 -7.20
C GLU A 29 -7.62 -16.22 -6.50
N ALA A 30 -6.32 -16.04 -6.76
CA ALA A 30 -5.54 -14.95 -6.18
C ALA A 30 -5.98 -13.57 -6.70
N ARG A 31 -6.26 -13.46 -8.00
CA ARG A 31 -6.78 -12.23 -8.59
C ARG A 31 -8.12 -11.84 -7.98
N ASP A 32 -9.04 -12.79 -7.89
CA ASP A 32 -10.38 -12.54 -7.37
C ASP A 32 -10.33 -12.18 -5.88
N GLU A 33 -9.44 -12.80 -5.11
CA GLU A 33 -9.22 -12.47 -3.70
C GLU A 33 -8.66 -11.04 -3.53
N ILE A 34 -7.67 -10.63 -4.32
CA ILE A 34 -7.12 -9.26 -4.26
C ILE A 34 -8.22 -8.23 -4.54
N LEU A 35 -9.06 -8.47 -5.54
CA LEU A 35 -10.17 -7.57 -5.87
C LEU A 35 -11.26 -7.59 -4.80
N HIS A 36 -11.53 -8.74 -4.21
CA HIS A 36 -12.46 -8.88 -3.09
C HIS A 36 -11.99 -8.07 -1.87
N GLN A 37 -10.72 -8.19 -1.48
CA GLN A 37 -10.14 -7.42 -0.37
C GLN A 37 -10.22 -5.91 -0.62
N LEU A 38 -9.98 -5.45 -1.85
CA LEU A 38 -10.17 -4.04 -2.19
C LEU A 38 -11.62 -3.60 -2.02
N GLU A 39 -12.58 -4.45 -2.41
CA GLU A 39 -14.01 -4.13 -2.27
C GLU A 39 -14.45 -4.08 -0.80
N GLU A 40 -13.92 -4.97 0.05
CA GLU A 40 -14.14 -4.92 1.50
C GLU A 40 -13.69 -3.57 2.09
N ILE A 41 -12.51 -3.10 1.70
CA ILE A 41 -11.98 -1.80 2.13
C ILE A 41 -12.87 -0.65 1.60
N ARG A 42 -13.31 -0.68 0.35
CA ARG A 42 -14.20 0.33 -0.25
C ARG A 42 -15.52 0.46 0.50
N GLN A 43 -16.03 -0.65 1.03
CA GLN A 43 -17.27 -0.71 1.79
C GLN A 43 -17.07 -0.39 3.28
N GLY A 44 -15.83 -0.07 3.68
CA GLY A 44 -15.51 0.26 5.06
C GLY A 44 -15.49 -0.95 6.00
N ARG A 45 -15.46 -2.17 5.45
CA ARG A 45 -15.30 -3.40 6.24
C ARG A 45 -13.83 -3.61 6.58
N ILE A 46 -13.37 -2.82 7.54
CA ILE A 46 -12.01 -2.80 8.06
C ILE A 46 -12.11 -3.04 9.56
N GLU A 47 -11.52 -4.11 10.02
CA GLU A 47 -11.47 -4.40 11.46
C GLU A 47 -10.52 -3.43 12.18
N ASP A 48 -10.84 -3.08 13.42
CA ASP A 48 -10.02 -2.13 14.20
C ASP A 48 -8.56 -2.57 14.32
N TRP A 49 -8.31 -3.87 14.48
CA TRP A 49 -6.96 -4.41 14.59
C TRP A 49 -6.18 -4.32 13.26
N GLU A 50 -6.86 -4.41 12.12
CA GLU A 50 -6.24 -4.25 10.79
C GLU A 50 -5.79 -2.81 10.59
N LEU A 51 -6.68 -1.86 10.86
CA LEU A 51 -6.37 -0.43 10.76
C LEU A 51 -5.23 -0.04 11.69
N GLU A 52 -5.27 -0.52 12.93
CA GLU A 52 -4.23 -0.22 13.90
C GLU A 52 -2.89 -0.87 13.53
N GLY A 53 -2.91 -2.11 13.05
CA GLY A 53 -1.73 -2.81 12.55
C GLY A 53 -1.09 -2.10 11.35
N ALA A 54 -1.90 -1.72 10.37
CA ALA A 54 -1.44 -0.96 9.21
C ALA A 54 -0.85 0.40 9.61
N ARG A 55 -1.53 1.14 10.50
CA ARG A 55 -1.08 2.43 11.02
C ARG A 55 0.29 2.30 11.70
N ARG A 56 0.46 1.35 12.60
CA ARG A 56 1.74 1.08 13.30
C ARG A 56 2.86 0.76 12.32
N THR A 57 2.58 -0.07 11.32
CA THR A 57 3.56 -0.47 10.31
C THR A 57 4.06 0.73 9.53
N VAL A 58 3.15 1.57 9.03
CA VAL A 58 3.51 2.76 8.24
C VAL A 58 4.26 3.79 9.10
N ILE A 59 3.78 4.07 10.31
CA ILE A 59 4.43 5.02 11.23
C ILE A 59 5.83 4.54 11.61
N SER A 60 5.99 3.26 11.95
CA SER A 60 7.28 2.66 12.27
C SER A 60 8.24 2.74 11.08
N GLY A 61 7.74 2.50 9.86
CA GLY A 61 8.51 2.65 8.64
C GLY A 61 9.06 4.07 8.47
N TYR A 62 8.23 5.10 8.60
CA TYR A 62 8.68 6.50 8.50
C TYR A 62 9.66 6.88 9.62
N ARG A 63 9.42 6.44 10.86
CA ARG A 63 10.33 6.71 11.97
C ARG A 63 11.72 6.07 11.77
N SER A 64 11.78 4.90 11.14
CA SER A 64 13.05 4.24 10.85
C SER A 64 13.94 5.02 9.86
N TYR A 65 13.36 5.92 9.05
CA TYR A 65 14.14 6.76 8.13
C TYR A 65 15.06 7.72 8.87
N LEU A 66 14.70 8.14 10.09
CA LEU A 66 15.54 9.01 10.92
C LEU A 66 16.89 8.37 11.29
N ASP A 67 16.93 7.04 11.33
CA ASP A 67 18.13 6.27 11.65
C ASP A 67 18.89 5.78 10.39
N ASN A 68 18.37 6.08 9.20
CA ASN A 68 18.96 5.66 7.93
C ASN A 68 19.11 6.84 6.97
N GLN A 69 20.32 7.30 6.80
CA GLN A 69 20.64 8.49 6.01
C GLN A 69 20.16 8.38 4.54
N GLY A 70 20.31 7.22 3.90
CA GLY A 70 19.84 7.02 2.53
C GLY A 70 18.33 7.09 2.40
N GLN A 71 17.59 6.47 3.32
CA GLN A 71 16.14 6.53 3.34
C GLN A 71 15.61 7.93 3.66
N LEU A 72 16.32 8.66 4.53
CA LEU A 72 15.98 10.05 4.86
C LEU A 72 16.20 10.97 3.64
N GLU A 73 17.29 10.77 2.90
CA GLU A 73 17.57 11.49 1.66
C GLU A 73 16.48 11.21 0.60
N ASP A 74 16.14 9.94 0.37
CA ASP A 74 15.07 9.55 -0.55
C ASP A 74 13.70 10.13 -0.15
N PHE A 75 13.40 10.17 1.15
CA PHE A 75 12.20 10.80 1.67
C PHE A 75 12.13 12.28 1.30
N TRP A 76 13.18 13.05 1.60
CA TRP A 76 13.22 14.48 1.32
C TRP A 76 13.25 14.79 -0.18
N LEU A 77 13.95 13.97 -0.96
CA LEU A 77 13.93 14.07 -2.42
C LEU A 77 12.52 13.85 -2.97
N GLY A 78 11.80 12.86 -2.45
CA GLY A 78 10.40 12.59 -2.80
C GLY A 78 9.46 13.75 -2.41
N GLN A 79 9.64 14.35 -1.22
CA GLN A 79 8.89 15.52 -0.79
C GLN A 79 9.14 16.71 -1.73
N ALA A 80 10.39 17.02 -2.03
CA ALA A 80 10.76 18.12 -2.92
C ALA A 80 10.20 17.92 -4.34
N ALA A 81 10.29 16.71 -4.89
CA ALA A 81 9.76 16.38 -6.20
C ALA A 81 8.23 16.51 -6.28
N ALA A 82 7.53 16.27 -5.17
CA ALA A 82 6.07 16.44 -5.07
C ALA A 82 5.65 17.88 -4.69
N GLY A 83 6.60 18.80 -4.48
CA GLY A 83 6.32 20.16 -4.00
C GLY A 83 5.81 20.19 -2.56
N LEU A 84 6.21 19.22 -1.75
CA LEU A 84 5.83 19.08 -0.34
C LEU A 84 7.05 19.37 0.55
N ASP A 85 6.77 19.74 1.81
CA ASP A 85 7.77 20.01 2.85
C ASP A 85 7.37 19.42 4.22
N THR A 86 6.47 18.43 4.19
CA THR A 86 5.93 17.83 5.41
C THR A 86 6.99 17.02 6.14
N GLU A 87 7.25 17.36 7.40
CA GLU A 87 8.16 16.65 8.30
C GLU A 87 7.65 15.25 8.63
N ILE A 88 8.56 14.32 8.95
CA ILE A 88 8.20 12.93 9.32
C ILE A 88 7.30 12.92 10.56
N GLU A 89 7.58 13.74 11.56
CA GLU A 89 6.80 13.87 12.79
C GLU A 89 5.37 14.34 12.50
N GLU A 90 5.21 15.34 11.63
CA GLU A 90 3.89 15.81 11.22
C GLU A 90 3.13 14.74 10.43
N LEU A 91 3.80 14.05 9.51
CA LEU A 91 3.22 12.98 8.72
C LEU A 91 2.75 11.83 9.62
N THR A 92 3.58 11.39 10.56
CA THR A 92 3.22 10.31 11.51
C THR A 92 2.09 10.72 12.44
N SER A 93 2.06 11.97 12.89
CA SER A 93 0.95 12.51 13.70
C SER A 93 -0.38 12.52 12.92
N ARG A 94 -0.35 12.89 11.64
CA ARG A 94 -1.54 12.83 10.77
C ARG A 94 -2.01 11.38 10.58
N LEU A 95 -1.09 10.43 10.43
CA LEU A 95 -1.39 9.00 10.29
C LEU A 95 -2.05 8.40 11.54
N GLU A 96 -1.67 8.87 12.74
CA GLU A 96 -2.31 8.46 13.99
C GLU A 96 -3.81 8.79 14.02
N GLY A 97 -4.24 9.84 13.33
CA GLY A 97 -5.63 10.27 13.24
C GLY A 97 -6.44 9.68 12.07
N VAL A 98 -5.84 8.85 11.21
CA VAL A 98 -6.55 8.26 10.06
C VAL A 98 -7.62 7.28 10.52
N THR A 99 -8.83 7.41 9.97
CA THR A 99 -9.99 6.57 10.30
C THR A 99 -10.30 5.55 9.19
N ALA A 100 -11.01 4.48 9.52
CA ALA A 100 -11.50 3.50 8.54
C ALA A 100 -12.34 4.16 7.43
N SER A 101 -13.16 5.14 7.78
CA SER A 101 -13.97 5.89 6.81
C SER A 101 -13.11 6.67 5.80
N GLN A 102 -11.99 7.26 6.24
CA GLN A 102 -11.05 7.94 5.34
C GLN A 102 -10.32 6.96 4.42
N VAL A 103 -9.95 5.78 4.94
CA VAL A 103 -9.35 4.72 4.14
C VAL A 103 -10.35 4.22 3.08
N ALA A 104 -11.59 3.96 3.45
CA ALA A 104 -12.65 3.57 2.51
C ALA A 104 -12.89 4.63 1.42
N ALA A 105 -12.96 5.91 1.80
CA ALA A 105 -13.13 7.00 0.85
C ALA A 105 -11.96 7.12 -0.14
N ALA A 106 -10.73 6.85 0.31
CA ALA A 106 -9.57 6.79 -0.58
C ALA A 106 -9.65 5.58 -1.52
N ALA A 107 -10.01 4.40 -1.01
CA ALA A 107 -10.13 3.18 -1.79
C ALA A 107 -11.22 3.27 -2.88
N GLN A 108 -12.29 4.02 -2.64
CA GLN A 108 -13.35 4.25 -3.64
C GLN A 108 -12.87 5.00 -4.89
N LYS A 109 -11.74 5.71 -4.79
CA LYS A 109 -11.13 6.43 -5.92
C LYS A 109 -10.20 5.55 -6.76
N LEU A 110 -9.89 4.34 -6.30
CA LEU A 110 -9.02 3.42 -7.01
C LEU A 110 -9.81 2.71 -8.13
N GLU A 111 -9.22 2.66 -9.30
CA GLU A 111 -9.76 1.92 -10.45
C GLU A 111 -8.72 0.88 -10.89
N LEU A 112 -9.19 -0.32 -11.28
CA LEU A 112 -8.32 -1.33 -11.83
C LEU A 112 -7.88 -0.89 -13.22
N ASP A 113 -6.57 -0.69 -13.40
CA ASP A 113 -5.98 -0.33 -14.67
C ASP A 113 -5.46 -1.56 -15.41
N THR A 114 -4.53 -2.29 -14.81
CA THR A 114 -3.83 -3.40 -15.47
C THR A 114 -3.68 -4.58 -14.52
N VAL A 115 -3.88 -5.79 -15.05
CA VAL A 115 -3.48 -7.05 -14.42
C VAL A 115 -2.41 -7.69 -15.29
N TYR A 116 -1.25 -7.98 -14.69
CA TYR A 116 -0.14 -8.64 -15.32
C TYR A 116 0.16 -9.98 -14.63
N PHE A 117 0.27 -11.05 -15.42
CA PHE A 117 0.63 -12.37 -14.92
C PHE A 117 1.84 -12.91 -15.66
N LEU A 118 2.94 -13.09 -14.94
CA LEU A 118 4.15 -13.71 -15.45
C LEU A 118 4.09 -15.21 -15.20
N LYS A 119 4.08 -15.98 -16.26
CA LYS A 119 4.11 -17.45 -16.23
C LYS A 119 5.40 -17.95 -16.88
N GLY A 120 6.07 -18.89 -16.21
CA GLY A 120 7.20 -19.61 -16.83
C GLY A 120 6.75 -20.45 -18.02
N VAL A 121 7.58 -20.60 -19.02
CA VAL A 121 7.38 -21.59 -20.08
C VAL A 121 7.70 -22.97 -19.50
N GLU A 122 6.76 -23.90 -19.60
CA GLU A 122 7.06 -25.30 -19.37
C GLU A 122 8.06 -25.74 -20.44
N GLY A 123 9.23 -26.18 -19.99
CA GLY A 123 10.27 -26.72 -20.85
C GLY A 123 9.93 -28.15 -21.31
#